data_cb7514be875eb2abfbeed0ee4cf44dc8
#
_entry.id   cb7514be875eb2abfbeed0ee4cf44dc8
#
_cell.length_a   1.000
_cell.length_b   1.000
_cell.length_c   1.000
_cell.angle_alpha   90.00
_cell.angle_beta   90.00
_cell.angle_gamma   90.00
#
_symmetry.space_group_name_H-M   'P 1'
#
loop_
_entity.id
_entity.type
_entity.pdbx_description
1 polymer ?
#
loop_
_entity_poly.entity_id
_entity_poly.type
_entity_poly.pdbx_seq_one_letter_code
_entity_poly.pdbx_strand_id
1 'polypeptide(L)'
;MIIRPDVIEMLKGNCLNVHWALLPANRGPNPVQWAIIRNEKTTGVTLHFMDQSIDSGDIVAQRAVEIADDDTWKSLAGKLESVSFDLLHHALPAIFEGRVSRYPQDEAKANSNRRLTPDSPRIDFNHMSDREIYNLIRAQVKPLSGAYIESGEGRIYFPEWRSLEQVQELRKAYSIKH
;
A
#
# COMPACT_ATOMS: atom_id res chain seq x y z
N MET A 1 -1.36 -1.01 -13.12
CA MET A 1 -1.10 -1.15 -14.58
C MET A 1 0.35 -1.57 -14.72
N ILE A 2 0.64 -2.59 -15.51
CA ILE A 2 2.03 -3.01 -15.78
C ILE A 2 2.36 -2.46 -17.17
N ILE A 3 3.43 -1.67 -17.28
CA ILE A 3 3.94 -1.20 -18.58
C ILE A 3 4.65 -2.38 -19.26
N ARG A 4 4.40 -2.56 -20.55
CA ARG A 4 5.02 -3.64 -21.30
C ARG A 4 6.53 -3.42 -21.42
N PRO A 5 7.35 -4.49 -21.36
CA PRO A 5 8.80 -4.38 -21.43
C PRO A 5 9.32 -3.66 -22.68
N ASP A 6 8.69 -3.87 -23.83
CA ASP A 6 9.05 -3.20 -25.09
C ASP A 6 8.87 -1.66 -25.00
N VAL A 7 7.88 -1.16 -24.26
CA VAL A 7 7.71 0.29 -24.05
C VAL A 7 8.81 0.85 -23.15
N ILE A 8 9.20 0.13 -22.10
CA ILE A 8 10.31 0.55 -21.22
C ILE A 8 11.63 0.60 -22.02
N GLU A 9 11.85 -0.38 -22.87
CA GLU A 9 13.04 -0.44 -23.74
C GLU A 9 13.06 0.71 -24.75
N MET A 10 11.93 1.04 -25.39
CA MET A 10 11.79 2.20 -26.28
C MET A 10 12.15 3.52 -25.61
N LEU A 11 11.85 3.67 -24.32
CA LEU A 11 12.18 4.85 -23.53
C LEU A 11 13.63 4.86 -23.03
N LYS A 12 14.44 3.86 -23.38
CA LYS A 12 15.88 3.76 -23.06
C LYS A 12 16.17 3.99 -21.57
N GLY A 13 15.32 3.45 -20.68
CA GLY A 13 15.46 3.60 -19.23
C GLY A 13 15.11 4.99 -18.69
N ASN A 14 14.42 5.82 -19.48
CA ASN A 14 13.91 7.14 -19.04
C ASN A 14 12.44 7.09 -18.63
N CYS A 15 11.96 5.96 -18.13
CA CYS A 15 10.64 5.81 -17.59
C CYS A 15 10.70 5.89 -16.05
N LEU A 16 9.91 6.77 -15.47
CA LEU A 16 9.84 6.96 -14.02
C LEU A 16 8.49 6.48 -13.50
N ASN A 17 8.49 5.97 -12.28
CA ASN A 17 7.31 5.61 -11.54
C ASN A 17 7.32 6.26 -10.16
N VAL A 18 6.14 6.65 -9.68
CA VAL A 18 5.91 7.07 -8.31
C VAL A 18 5.25 5.91 -7.57
N HIS A 19 5.96 5.31 -6.65
CA HIS A 19 5.51 4.16 -5.88
C HIS A 19 5.22 4.57 -4.43
N TRP A 20 4.06 4.20 -3.91
CA TRP A 20 3.62 4.57 -2.55
C TRP A 20 4.13 3.60 -1.48
N ALA A 21 5.44 3.45 -1.43
CA ALA A 21 6.19 2.77 -0.38
C ALA A 21 7.63 3.31 -0.32
N LEU A 22 8.35 2.98 0.74
CA LEU A 22 9.79 3.20 0.85
C LEU A 22 10.52 1.98 0.25
N LEU A 23 10.77 2.02 -1.06
CA LEU A 23 11.54 0.98 -1.72
C LEU A 23 12.94 0.81 -1.08
N PRO A 24 13.45 -0.40 -0.97
CA PRO A 24 13.02 -1.65 -1.61
C PRO A 24 11.92 -2.42 -0.88
N ALA A 25 11.39 -1.92 0.23
CA ALA A 25 10.28 -2.55 0.91
C ALA A 25 8.95 -2.32 0.16
N ASN A 26 8.03 -3.28 0.25
CA ASN A 26 6.69 -3.17 -0.31
C ASN A 26 6.65 -2.96 -1.83
N ARG A 27 7.54 -3.59 -2.61
CA ARG A 27 7.42 -3.68 -4.07
C ARG A 27 6.09 -4.33 -4.48
N GLY A 28 5.59 -4.02 -5.66
CA GLY A 28 4.40 -4.64 -6.24
C GLY A 28 3.08 -3.99 -5.81
N PRO A 29 1.95 -4.69 -5.97
CA PRO A 29 0.63 -4.10 -5.85
C PRO A 29 0.20 -3.84 -4.41
N ASN A 30 -0.72 -2.87 -4.27
CA ASN A 30 -1.40 -2.55 -3.01
C ASN A 30 -0.48 -2.17 -1.83
N PRO A 31 0.61 -1.39 -2.03
CA PRO A 31 1.58 -1.12 -0.96
C PRO A 31 0.96 -0.40 0.25
N VAL A 32 0.02 0.51 0.03
CA VAL A 32 -0.66 1.26 1.09
C VAL A 32 -1.49 0.33 1.98
N GLN A 33 -2.27 -0.56 1.36
CA GLN A 33 -3.06 -1.53 2.12
C GLN A 33 -2.16 -2.48 2.90
N TRP A 34 -1.07 -2.98 2.30
CA TRP A 34 -0.14 -3.87 2.97
C TRP A 34 0.58 -3.21 4.14
N ALA A 35 0.98 -1.96 4.03
CA ALA A 35 1.59 -1.21 5.13
C ALA A 35 0.63 -1.12 6.34
N ILE A 36 -0.65 -0.83 6.08
CA ILE A 36 -1.69 -0.79 7.12
C ILE A 36 -1.95 -2.19 7.71
N ILE A 37 -2.14 -3.21 6.88
CA ILE A 37 -2.43 -4.59 7.32
C ILE A 37 -1.29 -5.12 8.21
N ARG A 38 -0.04 -4.84 7.86
CA ARG A 38 1.15 -5.24 8.63
C ARG A 38 1.42 -4.37 9.86
N ASN A 39 0.57 -3.38 10.11
CA ASN A 39 0.74 -2.43 11.22
C ASN A 39 2.08 -1.68 11.17
N GLU A 40 2.58 -1.39 9.98
CA GLU A 40 3.78 -0.57 9.80
C GLU A 40 3.53 0.83 10.37
N LYS A 41 4.55 1.44 10.95
CA LYS A 41 4.46 2.79 11.54
C LYS A 41 4.85 3.88 10.55
N THR A 42 5.52 3.48 9.48
CA THR A 42 6.04 4.40 8.48
C THR A 42 5.91 3.75 7.11
N THR A 43 5.48 4.52 6.15
CA THR A 43 5.55 4.22 4.72
C THR A 43 6.15 5.43 4.00
N GLY A 44 5.93 5.59 2.71
CA GLY A 44 6.41 6.78 2.01
C GLY A 44 6.12 6.77 0.53
N VAL A 45 6.79 7.65 -0.16
CA VAL A 45 6.76 7.78 -1.60
C VAL A 45 8.16 7.61 -2.14
N THR A 46 8.31 6.78 -3.15
CA THR A 46 9.56 6.60 -3.91
C THR A 46 9.34 7.00 -5.36
N LEU A 47 10.15 7.91 -5.86
CA LEU A 47 10.34 8.15 -7.28
C LEU A 47 11.52 7.31 -7.73
N HIS A 48 11.31 6.41 -8.70
CA HIS A 48 12.33 5.49 -9.20
C HIS A 48 12.24 5.30 -10.70
N PHE A 49 13.35 4.90 -11.32
CA PHE A 49 13.34 4.47 -12.70
C PHE A 49 12.65 3.11 -12.82
N MET A 50 11.94 2.91 -13.92
CA MET A 50 11.37 1.60 -14.24
C MET A 50 12.39 0.75 -14.96
N ASP A 51 12.42 -0.53 -14.61
CA ASP A 51 13.18 -1.57 -15.32
C ASP A 51 12.26 -2.74 -15.71
N GLN A 52 12.83 -3.87 -16.07
CA GLN A 52 12.06 -5.05 -16.49
C GLN A 52 11.40 -5.81 -15.33
N SER A 53 11.83 -5.53 -14.10
CA SER A 53 11.28 -6.15 -12.88
C SER A 53 10.31 -5.21 -12.19
N ILE A 54 9.49 -5.73 -11.24
CA ILE A 54 8.48 -4.92 -10.58
C ILE A 54 9.14 -4.06 -9.49
N ASP A 55 9.07 -2.74 -9.66
CA ASP A 55 9.50 -1.71 -8.71
C ASP A 55 10.93 -1.87 -8.19
N SER A 56 11.85 -2.43 -9.03
CA SER A 56 13.24 -2.74 -8.66
C SER A 56 14.27 -1.74 -9.17
N GLY A 57 13.90 -0.84 -10.08
CA GLY A 57 14.82 0.12 -10.67
C GLY A 57 15.35 1.17 -9.69
N ASP A 58 16.39 1.86 -10.13
CA ASP A 58 17.14 2.82 -9.32
C ASP A 58 16.25 3.93 -8.74
N ILE A 59 16.45 4.21 -7.47
CA ILE A 59 15.74 5.28 -6.74
C ILE A 59 16.31 6.64 -7.14
N VAL A 60 15.42 7.59 -7.40
CA VAL A 60 15.73 9.00 -7.62
C VAL A 60 15.58 9.79 -6.34
N ALA A 61 14.44 9.63 -5.67
CA ALA A 61 14.15 10.34 -4.43
C ALA A 61 13.11 9.56 -3.61
N GLN A 62 13.15 9.76 -2.30
CA GLN A 62 12.18 9.17 -1.38
C GLN A 62 11.77 10.17 -0.31
N ARG A 63 10.53 10.04 0.16
CA ARG A 63 10.04 10.76 1.34
C ARG A 63 9.22 9.84 2.22
N ALA A 64 9.59 9.76 3.50
CA ALA A 64 8.86 9.00 4.51
C ALA A 64 7.58 9.72 4.93
N VAL A 65 6.55 8.93 5.27
CA VAL A 65 5.24 9.36 5.77
C VAL A 65 4.88 8.49 6.95
N GLU A 66 4.56 9.09 8.09
CA GLU A 66 4.08 8.39 9.27
C GLU A 66 2.66 7.86 9.06
N ILE A 67 2.40 6.64 9.53
CA ILE A 67 1.08 6.02 9.56
C ILE A 67 0.52 6.16 10.97
N ALA A 68 -0.45 7.04 11.15
CA ALA A 68 -1.17 7.18 12.41
C ALA A 68 -2.03 5.94 12.70
N ASP A 69 -2.31 5.70 13.97
CA ASP A 69 -3.05 4.50 14.38
C ASP A 69 -4.50 4.49 13.83
N ASP A 70 -5.08 5.65 13.59
CA ASP A 70 -6.40 5.85 13.00
C ASP A 70 -6.38 6.11 11.49
N ASP A 71 -5.21 6.13 10.84
CA ASP A 71 -5.16 6.25 9.38
C ASP A 71 -5.87 5.09 8.72
N THR A 72 -6.74 5.43 7.82
CA THR A 72 -7.38 4.51 6.88
C THR A 72 -6.61 4.48 5.55
N TRP A 73 -6.92 3.52 4.68
CA TRP A 73 -6.42 3.54 3.31
C TRP A 73 -6.65 4.91 2.65
N LYS A 74 -7.83 5.50 2.85
CA LYS A 74 -8.22 6.77 2.22
C LYS A 74 -7.40 7.96 2.76
N SER A 75 -7.27 8.08 4.09
CA SER A 75 -6.51 9.20 4.68
C SER A 75 -5.01 9.09 4.37
N LEU A 76 -4.45 7.87 4.44
CA LEU A 76 -3.05 7.63 4.12
C LEU A 76 -2.76 7.87 2.63
N ALA A 77 -3.65 7.44 1.73
CA ALA A 77 -3.53 7.73 0.30
C ALA A 77 -3.49 9.24 0.03
N GLY A 78 -4.33 10.02 0.70
CA GLY A 78 -4.30 11.49 0.57
C GLY A 78 -3.00 12.12 1.06
N LYS A 79 -2.41 11.61 2.17
CA LYS A 79 -1.07 12.04 2.62
C LYS A 79 0.01 11.72 1.58
N LEU A 80 -0.01 10.50 1.04
CA LEU A 80 0.96 10.04 0.05
C LEU A 80 0.83 10.79 -1.28
N GLU A 81 -0.39 11.13 -1.69
CA GLU A 81 -0.65 11.95 -2.88
C GLU A 81 -0.01 13.33 -2.75
N SER A 82 -0.25 14.04 -1.64
CA SER A 82 0.37 15.34 -1.37
C SER A 82 1.90 15.26 -1.41
N VAL A 83 2.48 14.26 -0.73
CA VAL A 83 3.94 14.04 -0.72
C VAL A 83 4.47 13.70 -2.12
N SER A 84 3.68 13.00 -2.95
CA SER A 84 4.05 12.68 -4.33
C SER A 84 4.20 13.94 -5.19
N PHE A 85 3.27 14.88 -5.07
CA PHE A 85 3.35 16.16 -5.78
C PHE A 85 4.58 16.96 -5.36
N ASP A 86 4.84 17.06 -4.05
CA ASP A 86 6.02 17.76 -3.54
C ASP A 86 7.32 17.13 -4.04
N LEU A 87 7.40 15.79 -3.98
CA LEU A 87 8.58 15.04 -4.41
C LEU A 87 8.85 15.24 -5.91
N LEU A 88 7.81 15.14 -6.74
CA LEU A 88 7.89 15.38 -8.18
C LEU A 88 8.29 16.82 -8.49
N HIS A 89 7.67 17.80 -7.84
CA HIS A 89 7.98 19.22 -8.04
C HIS A 89 9.47 19.52 -7.81
N HIS A 90 10.06 18.92 -6.78
CA HIS A 90 11.48 19.11 -6.48
C HIS A 90 12.43 18.31 -7.39
N ALA A 91 12.00 17.12 -7.86
CA ALA A 91 12.88 16.25 -8.66
C ALA A 91 12.86 16.58 -10.17
N LEU A 92 11.72 17.02 -10.71
CA LEU A 92 11.54 17.24 -12.15
C LEU A 92 12.58 18.17 -12.80
N PRO A 93 12.98 19.32 -12.23
CA PRO A 93 14.01 20.16 -12.86
C PRO A 93 15.32 19.40 -13.11
N ALA A 94 15.82 18.68 -12.10
CA ALA A 94 17.05 17.90 -12.23
C ALA A 94 16.91 16.74 -13.22
N ILE A 95 15.71 16.13 -13.32
CA ILE A 95 15.42 15.06 -14.29
C ILE A 95 15.46 15.62 -15.70
N PHE A 96 14.81 16.75 -15.99
CA PHE A 96 14.82 17.37 -17.33
C PHE A 96 16.21 17.83 -17.77
N GLU A 97 17.05 18.23 -16.83
CA GLU A 97 18.42 18.64 -17.09
C GLU A 97 19.41 17.45 -17.16
N GLY A 98 18.93 16.22 -16.99
CA GLY A 98 19.77 15.02 -16.98
C GLY A 98 20.76 14.93 -15.82
N ARG A 99 20.52 15.69 -14.73
CA ARG A 99 21.42 15.80 -13.56
C ARG A 99 20.94 14.98 -12.35
N VAL A 100 20.00 14.05 -12.57
CA VAL A 100 19.44 13.22 -11.50
C VAL A 100 20.41 12.09 -11.12
N SER A 101 20.64 11.93 -9.84
CA SER A 101 21.37 10.78 -9.31
C SER A 101 20.47 9.53 -9.29
N ARG A 102 21.09 8.37 -9.48
CA ARG A 102 20.44 7.06 -9.44
C ARG A 102 21.05 6.23 -8.33
N TYR A 103 20.22 5.72 -7.43
CA TYR A 103 20.65 4.93 -6.28
C TYR A 103 20.09 3.52 -6.41
N PRO A 104 20.96 2.50 -6.64
CA PRO A 104 20.52 1.11 -6.68
C PRO A 104 19.81 0.71 -5.40
N GLN A 105 18.79 -0.12 -5.52
CA GLN A 105 18.08 -0.66 -4.36
C GLN A 105 18.91 -1.77 -3.68
N ASP A 106 18.82 -1.83 -2.35
CA ASP A 106 19.44 -2.89 -1.55
C ASP A 106 18.55 -4.15 -1.59
N GLU A 107 18.92 -5.12 -2.42
CA GLU A 107 18.14 -6.35 -2.60
C GLU A 107 17.99 -7.18 -1.30
N ALA A 108 18.93 -7.06 -0.35
CA ALA A 108 18.82 -7.75 0.94
C ALA A 108 17.66 -7.24 1.81
N LYS A 109 17.18 -6.02 1.54
CA LYS A 109 16.03 -5.38 2.23
C LYS A 109 14.73 -5.45 1.41
N ALA A 110 14.79 -6.00 0.21
CA ALA A 110 13.64 -6.04 -0.68
C ALA A 110 12.60 -7.06 -0.23
N ASN A 111 11.34 -6.66 -0.31
CA ASN A 111 10.21 -7.58 -0.22
C ASN A 111 9.14 -7.16 -1.24
N SER A 112 8.30 -8.12 -1.61
CA SER A 112 7.25 -7.90 -2.61
C SER A 112 5.88 -8.26 -2.05
N ASN A 113 4.89 -7.49 -2.45
CA ASN A 113 3.51 -7.70 -2.07
C ASN A 113 2.79 -8.57 -3.10
N ARG A 114 1.94 -9.47 -2.62
CA ARG A 114 0.96 -10.13 -3.48
C ARG A 114 -0.21 -9.18 -3.76
N ARG A 115 -0.85 -9.34 -4.91
CA ARG A 115 -2.08 -8.62 -5.21
C ARG A 115 -3.20 -9.03 -4.24
N LEU A 116 -3.88 -8.05 -3.68
CA LEU A 116 -5.11 -8.30 -2.94
C LEU A 116 -6.25 -8.61 -3.94
N THR A 117 -6.96 -9.70 -3.68
CA THR A 117 -8.14 -10.14 -4.43
C THR A 117 -9.41 -9.77 -3.66
N PRO A 118 -10.60 -9.86 -4.25
CA PRO A 118 -11.86 -9.66 -3.53
C PRO A 118 -12.02 -10.55 -2.29
N ASP A 119 -11.33 -11.69 -2.24
CA ASP A 119 -11.38 -12.64 -1.11
C ASP A 119 -10.31 -12.33 -0.03
N SER A 120 -9.32 -11.50 -0.35
CA SER A 120 -8.22 -11.19 0.57
C SER A 120 -8.67 -10.51 1.87
N PRO A 121 -9.67 -9.61 1.90
CA PRO A 121 -10.07 -8.91 3.12
C PRO A 121 -11.10 -9.69 3.96
N ARG A 122 -11.01 -11.02 3.99
CA ARG A 122 -11.84 -11.86 4.84
C ARG A 122 -11.39 -11.76 6.29
N ILE A 123 -12.32 -11.47 7.20
CA ILE A 123 -12.11 -11.48 8.65
C ILE A 123 -12.33 -12.91 9.17
N ASP A 124 -11.36 -13.40 9.92
CA ASP A 124 -11.45 -14.65 10.67
C ASP A 124 -11.33 -14.36 12.17
N PHE A 125 -12.45 -14.33 12.86
CA PHE A 125 -12.48 -14.03 14.30
C PHE A 125 -11.80 -15.08 15.17
N ASN A 126 -11.59 -16.29 14.68
CA ASN A 126 -10.95 -17.37 15.44
C ASN A 126 -9.41 -17.31 15.38
N HIS A 127 -8.86 -16.78 14.28
CA HIS A 127 -7.41 -16.82 14.03
C HIS A 127 -6.75 -15.44 13.98
N MET A 128 -7.53 -14.34 13.88
CA MET A 128 -7.00 -12.98 13.85
C MET A 128 -7.18 -12.30 15.20
N SER A 129 -6.17 -11.55 15.65
CA SER A 129 -6.28 -10.64 16.79
C SER A 129 -7.19 -9.43 16.47
N ASP A 130 -7.66 -8.72 17.50
CA ASP A 130 -8.44 -7.50 17.30
C ASP A 130 -7.67 -6.45 16.51
N ARG A 131 -6.35 -6.35 16.71
CA ARG A 131 -5.48 -5.43 15.96
C ARG A 131 -5.40 -5.80 14.49
N GLU A 132 -5.29 -7.06 14.15
CA GLU A 132 -5.26 -7.52 12.76
C GLU A 132 -6.59 -7.25 12.05
N ILE A 133 -7.71 -7.50 12.73
CA ILE A 133 -9.05 -7.20 12.20
C ILE A 133 -9.21 -5.67 12.02
N TYR A 134 -8.82 -4.88 13.01
CA TYR A 134 -8.83 -3.43 12.95
C TYR A 134 -8.03 -2.92 11.74
N ASN A 135 -6.80 -3.40 11.59
CA ASN A 135 -5.95 -3.03 10.46
C ASN A 135 -6.54 -3.45 9.11
N LEU A 136 -7.14 -4.64 9.04
CA LEU A 136 -7.78 -5.11 7.82
C LEU A 136 -8.98 -4.23 7.44
N ILE A 137 -9.82 -3.84 8.39
CA ILE A 137 -10.96 -2.96 8.15
C ILE A 137 -10.49 -1.59 7.66
N ARG A 138 -9.55 -0.94 8.37
CA ARG A 138 -9.08 0.40 7.99
C ARG A 138 -8.28 0.43 6.68
N ALA A 139 -7.70 -0.71 6.28
CA ALA A 139 -7.05 -0.86 4.98
C ALA A 139 -8.03 -1.01 3.80
N GLN A 140 -9.32 -1.24 4.07
CA GLN A 140 -10.32 -1.58 3.06
C GLN A 140 -11.55 -0.67 3.09
N VAL A 141 -11.45 0.52 3.69
CA VAL A 141 -12.58 1.46 3.71
C VAL A 141 -12.95 1.96 2.31
N LYS A 142 -14.14 2.50 2.15
CA LYS A 142 -14.60 3.13 0.89
C LYS A 142 -13.53 4.07 0.29
N PRO A 143 -13.35 4.05 -1.05
CA PRO A 143 -14.21 3.42 -2.07
C PRO A 143 -13.98 1.91 -2.30
N LEU A 144 -13.15 1.26 -1.50
CA LEU A 144 -12.98 -0.20 -1.56
C LEU A 144 -14.21 -0.91 -0.98
N SER A 145 -14.36 -2.20 -1.29
CA SER A 145 -15.55 -2.97 -0.90
C SER A 145 -15.71 -3.18 0.61
N GLY A 146 -14.64 -3.02 1.37
CA GLY A 146 -14.62 -3.31 2.80
C GLY A 146 -14.03 -4.68 3.13
N ALA A 147 -13.57 -4.84 4.38
CA ALA A 147 -13.33 -6.16 4.94
C ALA A 147 -14.68 -6.87 5.16
N TYR A 148 -14.70 -8.20 5.18
CA TYR A 148 -15.95 -8.95 5.26
C TYR A 148 -15.84 -10.21 6.10
N ILE A 149 -16.99 -10.72 6.54
CA ILE A 149 -17.16 -12.07 7.09
C ILE A 149 -18.06 -12.89 6.19
N GLU A 150 -17.87 -14.20 6.20
CA GLU A 150 -18.85 -15.13 5.62
C GLU A 150 -20.00 -15.35 6.62
N SER A 151 -21.23 -15.41 6.14
CA SER A 151 -22.41 -15.78 6.90
C SER A 151 -23.23 -16.81 6.11
N GLY A 152 -24.21 -17.44 6.76
CA GLY A 152 -25.10 -18.38 6.08
C GLY A 152 -25.91 -17.78 4.92
N GLU A 153 -26.03 -16.45 4.89
CA GLU A 153 -26.77 -15.70 3.87
C GLU A 153 -25.84 -14.98 2.87
N GLY A 154 -24.52 -15.15 2.98
CA GLY A 154 -23.53 -14.53 2.12
C GLY A 154 -22.53 -13.65 2.88
N ARG A 155 -21.89 -12.72 2.19
CA ARG A 155 -20.84 -11.84 2.78
C ARG A 155 -21.44 -10.60 3.43
N ILE A 156 -21.02 -10.34 4.67
CA ILE A 156 -21.32 -9.08 5.38
C ILE A 156 -20.07 -8.21 5.32
N TYR A 157 -20.17 -7.04 4.69
CA TYR A 157 -19.04 -6.13 4.47
C TYR A 157 -18.98 -5.01 5.49
N PHE A 158 -17.76 -4.61 5.87
CA PHE A 158 -17.43 -3.50 6.77
C PHE A 158 -16.64 -2.43 5.99
N PRO A 159 -17.31 -1.59 5.18
CA PRO A 159 -16.63 -0.62 4.33
C PRO A 159 -16.31 0.70 5.04
N GLU A 160 -16.75 0.86 6.29
CA GLU A 160 -16.53 2.06 7.09
C GLU A 160 -15.47 1.79 8.17
N TRP A 161 -14.72 2.84 8.50
CA TRP A 161 -13.78 2.78 9.61
C TRP A 161 -14.50 2.44 10.93
N ARG A 162 -13.83 1.67 11.79
CA ARG A 162 -14.30 1.29 13.11
C ARG A 162 -13.17 1.43 14.13
N SER A 163 -13.50 1.86 15.35
CA SER A 163 -12.54 1.86 16.44
C SER A 163 -12.16 0.44 16.88
N LEU A 164 -11.07 0.31 17.61
CA LEU A 164 -10.64 -1.00 18.15
C LEU A 164 -11.71 -1.58 19.09
N GLU A 165 -12.39 -0.73 19.88
CA GLU A 165 -13.51 -1.14 20.77
C GLU A 165 -14.68 -1.70 19.97
N GLN A 166 -15.05 -1.06 18.86
CA GLN A 166 -16.09 -1.57 17.95
C GLN A 166 -15.70 -2.90 17.31
N VAL A 167 -14.42 -3.13 17.02
CA VAL A 167 -13.94 -4.44 16.54
C VAL A 167 -14.10 -5.52 17.62
N GLN A 168 -13.84 -5.19 18.88
CA GLN A 168 -14.08 -6.11 20.00
C GLN A 168 -15.55 -6.46 20.17
N GLU A 169 -16.45 -5.49 19.97
CA GLU A 169 -17.90 -5.74 19.94
C GLU A 169 -18.32 -6.64 18.78
N LEU A 170 -17.78 -6.41 17.58
CA LEU A 170 -17.99 -7.30 16.41
C LEU A 170 -17.56 -8.73 16.73
N ARG A 171 -16.37 -8.92 17.34
CA ARG A 171 -15.91 -10.26 17.75
C ARG A 171 -16.92 -10.94 18.67
N LYS A 172 -17.40 -10.24 19.71
CA LYS A 172 -18.41 -10.80 20.61
C LYS A 172 -19.69 -11.21 19.89
N ALA A 173 -20.12 -10.41 18.91
CA ALA A 173 -21.35 -10.67 18.16
C ALA A 173 -21.25 -11.86 17.19
N TYR A 174 -20.06 -12.11 16.62
CA TYR A 174 -19.85 -13.08 15.55
C TYR A 174 -19.05 -14.33 15.93
N SER A 175 -18.27 -14.32 17.04
CA SER A 175 -17.55 -15.51 17.52
C SER A 175 -18.47 -16.56 18.20
N ILE A 176 -19.69 -16.21 18.55
CA ILE A 176 -20.61 -17.09 19.33
C ILE A 176 -21.48 -17.96 18.39
N LYS A 177 -21.39 -17.79 17.08
CA LYS A 177 -22.35 -18.41 16.12
C LYS A 177 -21.76 -19.51 15.23
N HIS A 178 -20.51 -19.97 15.49
CA HIS A 178 -19.92 -21.06 14.68
C HIS A 178 -19.10 -22.01 15.52
#